data_0426f9e58037917f1ac0059936824ef5
#
_entry.id   0426f9e58037917f1ac0059936824ef5
#
_cell.length_a   1.000
_cell.length_b   1.000
_cell.length_c   1.000
_cell.angle_alpha   90.00
_cell.angle_beta   90.00
_cell.angle_gamma   90.00
#
_symmetry.space_group_name_H-M   'P 1'
#
loop_
_entity.id
_entity.type
_entity.pdbx_description
1 polymer ?
#
loop_
_entity_poly.entity_id
_entity_poly.type
_entity_poly.pdbx_seq_one_letter_code
_entity_poly.pdbx_strand_id
1 'polypeptide(L)'
;AEFDAVDSLYRSPLAEILPVAPTAQVIEKGFRPKITDLGRRHPVTEGLEKEAPEGGWGRWFRQIEVTQTAGQVLMSGADDLPLLVLNRVEQGRVAVLASDQSWLWGRGYEGGGPQLELLRRLAHWMLKEPELEEETLTAEVKGEAMTITRRTLAEDDPGPVTITAPDGMVTELVMPLATPGRYEAGFKAPMLGLYRLEQGDLT
;
A
#
# COMPACT_ATOMS: atom_id res chain seq x y z
N ALA A 1 10.07 22.71 3.79
CA ALA A 1 11.14 23.60 4.25
C ALA A 1 11.67 23.15 5.61
N GLU A 2 10.83 22.79 6.54
CA GLU A 2 11.26 22.45 7.92
C GLU A 2 11.95 21.09 8.03
N PHE A 3 11.65 20.15 7.14
CA PHE A 3 12.26 18.80 7.18
C PHE A 3 13.77 18.84 6.93
N ASP A 4 14.26 19.84 6.24
CA ASP A 4 15.69 20.08 5.98
C ASP A 4 16.32 21.16 6.88
N ALA A 5 15.54 21.79 7.75
CA ALA A 5 16.02 22.81 8.67
C ALA A 5 16.95 22.23 9.75
N VAL A 6 17.74 23.10 10.39
CA VAL A 6 18.67 22.71 11.46
C VAL A 6 17.94 22.01 12.63
N ASP A 7 16.70 22.40 12.90
CA ASP A 7 15.86 21.88 13.96
C ASP A 7 14.87 20.78 13.49
N SER A 8 15.12 20.18 12.31
CA SER A 8 14.21 19.17 11.75
C SER A 8 14.27 17.84 12.48
N LEU A 9 13.21 17.06 12.37
CA LEU A 9 13.16 15.68 12.87
C LEU A 9 14.29 14.81 12.30
N TYR A 10 14.75 15.09 11.10
CA TYR A 10 15.87 14.38 10.48
C TYR A 10 17.20 14.57 11.21
N ARG A 11 17.35 15.63 12.03
CA ARG A 11 18.55 15.87 12.87
C ARG A 11 18.37 15.40 14.30
N SER A 12 17.32 14.65 14.57
CA SER A 12 17.05 14.01 15.86
C SER A 12 17.31 12.49 15.79
N PRO A 13 17.29 11.75 16.90
CA PRO A 13 17.37 10.29 16.88
C PRO A 13 16.29 9.61 16.02
N LEU A 14 15.19 10.30 15.69
CA LEU A 14 14.18 9.79 14.78
C LEU A 14 14.70 9.59 13.35
N ALA A 15 15.81 10.21 12.96
CA ALA A 15 16.42 10.01 11.64
C ALA A 15 16.73 8.53 11.35
N GLU A 16 17.05 7.74 12.37
CA GLU A 16 17.39 6.32 12.22
C GLU A 16 16.21 5.47 11.72
N ILE A 17 14.97 5.91 11.96
CA ILE A 17 13.77 5.19 11.53
C ILE A 17 13.13 5.78 10.27
N LEU A 18 13.55 6.98 9.83
CA LEU A 18 12.99 7.63 8.65
C LEU A 18 13.47 6.93 7.37
N PRO A 19 12.56 6.60 6.44
CA PRO A 19 12.91 5.90 5.21
C PRO A 19 13.52 6.79 4.13
N VAL A 20 13.72 8.08 4.42
CA VAL A 20 14.20 9.06 3.45
C VAL A 20 15.16 10.06 4.11
N ALA A 21 16.12 10.57 3.34
CA ALA A 21 17.00 11.66 3.71
C ALA A 21 16.68 12.91 2.86
N PRO A 22 16.51 14.12 3.44
CA PRO A 22 16.33 15.34 2.68
C PRO A 22 17.63 15.74 1.97
N THR A 23 17.52 16.34 0.77
CA THR A 23 18.65 16.79 -0.06
C THR A 23 18.93 18.28 0.09
N ALA A 24 18.28 18.96 1.02
CA ALA A 24 18.31 20.41 1.19
C ALA A 24 17.60 21.21 0.06
N GLN A 25 16.83 20.53 -0.78
CA GLN A 25 16.12 21.18 -1.87
C GLN A 25 14.61 21.10 -1.70
N VAL A 26 13.93 22.18 -2.07
CA VAL A 26 12.47 22.26 -2.17
C VAL A 26 12.11 22.56 -3.62
N ILE A 27 11.29 21.70 -4.19
CA ILE A 27 10.82 21.84 -5.57
C ILE A 27 9.50 22.61 -5.52
N GLU A 28 9.51 23.82 -6.09
CA GLU A 28 8.34 24.70 -6.18
C GLU A 28 7.85 24.80 -7.62
N LYS A 29 7.26 23.70 -8.12
CA LYS A 29 6.63 23.64 -9.44
C LYS A 29 5.39 22.76 -9.40
N GLY A 30 4.45 22.99 -10.32
CA GLY A 30 3.25 22.16 -10.43
C GLY A 30 3.57 20.75 -10.92
N PHE A 31 3.13 19.73 -10.17
CA PHE A 31 3.24 18.33 -10.54
C PHE A 31 1.96 17.57 -10.15
N ARG A 32 1.72 16.45 -10.80
CA ARG A 32 0.63 15.51 -10.42
C ARG A 32 1.23 14.33 -9.69
N PRO A 33 0.82 14.06 -8.43
CA PRO A 33 1.21 12.83 -7.77
C PRO A 33 0.77 11.59 -8.56
N LYS A 34 1.63 10.57 -8.61
CA LYS A 34 1.39 9.31 -9.31
C LYS A 34 1.61 8.14 -8.36
N ILE A 35 0.85 7.07 -8.52
CA ILE A 35 1.11 5.81 -7.82
C ILE A 35 2.18 5.04 -8.59
N THR A 36 3.17 4.49 -7.88
CA THR A 36 4.20 3.63 -8.45
C THR A 36 3.63 2.23 -8.75
N ASP A 37 4.38 1.39 -9.49
CA ASP A 37 3.97 0.00 -9.73
C ASP A 37 3.87 -0.79 -8.42
N LEU A 38 4.77 -0.55 -7.47
CA LEU A 38 4.67 -1.11 -6.12
C LEU A 38 3.42 -0.57 -5.39
N GLY A 39 3.16 0.74 -5.50
CA GLY A 39 1.98 1.37 -4.89
C GLY A 39 0.66 0.82 -5.42
N ARG A 40 0.59 0.34 -6.66
CA ARG A 40 -0.61 -0.32 -7.20
C ARG A 40 -0.90 -1.67 -6.55
N ARG A 41 0.13 -2.32 -5.97
CA ARG A 41 0.00 -3.59 -5.24
C ARG A 41 -0.19 -3.37 -3.74
N HIS A 42 0.21 -2.22 -3.22
CA HIS A 42 0.20 -1.94 -1.79
C HIS A 42 -1.22 -1.52 -1.31
N PRO A 43 -1.75 -2.11 -0.22
CA PRO A 43 -3.12 -1.88 0.24
C PRO A 43 -3.44 -0.41 0.56
N VAL A 44 -2.45 0.39 0.95
CA VAL A 44 -2.63 1.83 1.22
C VAL A 44 -3.00 2.61 -0.04
N THR A 45 -2.46 2.25 -1.19
CA THR A 45 -2.62 3.02 -2.44
C THR A 45 -3.32 2.26 -3.57
N GLU A 46 -3.55 0.94 -3.40
CA GLU A 46 -4.26 0.09 -4.36
C GLU A 46 -5.60 0.72 -4.76
N GLY A 47 -5.83 0.83 -6.05
CA GLY A 47 -7.10 1.24 -6.62
C GLY A 47 -7.48 2.71 -6.45
N LEU A 48 -6.68 3.55 -5.79
CA LEU A 48 -6.99 4.98 -5.65
C LEU A 48 -7.07 5.70 -7.01
N GLU A 49 -6.38 5.21 -8.03
CA GLU A 49 -6.42 5.79 -9.39
C GLU A 49 -7.75 5.53 -10.12
N LYS A 50 -8.55 4.55 -9.68
CA LYS A 50 -9.82 4.20 -10.35
C LYS A 50 -10.85 5.32 -10.31
N GLU A 51 -10.78 6.17 -9.32
CA GLU A 51 -11.69 7.31 -9.12
C GLU A 51 -11.06 8.64 -9.56
N ALA A 52 -9.91 8.58 -10.26
CA ALA A 52 -9.27 9.79 -10.73
C ALA A 52 -10.11 10.47 -11.81
N PRO A 53 -10.27 11.81 -11.76
CA PRO A 53 -10.94 12.54 -12.83
C PRO A 53 -10.17 12.41 -14.15
N GLU A 54 -10.85 12.68 -15.27
CA GLU A 54 -10.22 12.74 -16.58
C GLU A 54 -9.04 13.75 -16.55
N GLY A 55 -7.86 13.30 -16.94
CA GLY A 55 -6.62 14.09 -16.81
C GLY A 55 -5.84 13.91 -15.49
N GLY A 56 -6.29 13.00 -14.63
CA GLY A 56 -5.63 12.64 -13.36
C GLY A 56 -5.98 13.57 -12.19
N TRP A 57 -5.36 13.35 -11.06
CA TRP A 57 -5.59 14.13 -9.85
C TRP A 57 -5.10 15.59 -9.98
N GLY A 58 -5.62 16.47 -9.15
CA GLY A 58 -5.19 17.86 -9.05
C GLY A 58 -3.70 17.99 -8.71
N ARG A 59 -3.06 19.03 -9.25
CA ARG A 59 -1.62 19.27 -9.04
C ARG A 59 -1.34 19.73 -7.61
N TRP A 60 -0.13 19.38 -7.16
CA TRP A 60 0.56 20.02 -6.05
C TRP A 60 1.68 20.90 -6.59
N PHE A 61 2.17 21.83 -5.78
CA PHE A 61 3.11 22.86 -6.24
C PHE A 61 4.38 22.92 -5.39
N ARG A 62 4.48 22.04 -4.39
CA ARG A 62 5.63 22.02 -3.50
C ARG A 62 5.93 20.61 -3.05
N GLN A 63 7.18 20.21 -3.18
CA GLN A 63 7.71 18.95 -2.69
C GLN A 63 9.08 19.14 -2.06
N ILE A 64 9.32 18.55 -0.92
CA ILE A 64 10.67 18.42 -0.37
C ILE A 64 11.37 17.32 -1.16
N GLU A 65 12.54 17.66 -1.74
CA GLU A 65 13.35 16.66 -2.40
C GLU A 65 13.97 15.73 -1.36
N VAL A 66 13.75 14.44 -1.54
CA VAL A 66 14.24 13.39 -0.64
C VAL A 66 14.85 12.25 -1.42
N THR A 67 15.88 11.63 -0.84
CA THR A 67 16.44 10.36 -1.32
C THR A 67 15.91 9.23 -0.46
N GLN A 68 15.40 8.17 -1.07
CA GLN A 68 15.01 6.96 -0.36
C GLN A 68 16.25 6.28 0.23
N THR A 69 16.18 5.97 1.53
CA THR A 69 17.24 5.24 2.26
C THR A 69 16.78 3.85 2.70
N ALA A 70 15.48 3.67 2.87
CA ALA A 70 14.85 2.40 3.25
C ALA A 70 13.38 2.36 2.79
N GLY A 71 12.68 1.28 3.11
CA GLY A 71 11.24 1.16 2.88
C GLY A 71 10.83 1.11 1.41
N GLN A 72 9.62 1.53 1.13
CA GLN A 72 8.93 1.34 -0.15
C GLN A 72 8.33 2.68 -0.63
N VAL A 73 8.63 3.07 -1.87
CA VAL A 73 8.04 4.24 -2.51
C VAL A 73 6.70 3.87 -3.13
N LEU A 74 5.60 4.35 -2.57
CA LEU A 74 4.26 4.08 -3.08
C LEU A 74 3.74 5.15 -4.03
N MET A 75 4.21 6.39 -3.87
CA MET A 75 3.86 7.49 -4.78
C MET A 75 5.10 8.27 -5.16
N SER A 76 5.13 8.73 -6.40
CA SER A 76 6.09 9.69 -6.91
C SER A 76 5.43 11.04 -7.18
N GLY A 77 6.23 12.09 -7.17
CA GLY A 77 5.80 13.46 -7.38
C GLY A 77 6.55 14.15 -8.51
N ALA A 78 7.10 15.33 -8.23
CA ALA A 78 7.89 16.09 -9.18
C ALA A 78 9.10 15.30 -9.66
N ASP A 79 9.33 15.27 -10.98
CA ASP A 79 10.46 14.59 -11.63
C ASP A 79 10.57 13.10 -11.26
N ASP A 80 9.44 12.46 -10.97
CA ASP A 80 9.30 11.09 -10.49
C ASP A 80 10.05 10.78 -9.17
N LEU A 81 10.41 11.83 -8.40
CA LEU A 81 11.03 11.71 -7.09
C LEU A 81 10.07 11.13 -6.04
N PRO A 82 10.59 10.45 -5.00
CA PRO A 82 9.77 9.86 -3.94
C PRO A 82 8.86 10.90 -3.28
N LEU A 83 7.56 10.60 -3.21
CA LEU A 83 6.56 11.47 -2.58
C LEU A 83 5.96 10.84 -1.33
N LEU A 84 5.52 9.59 -1.41
CA LEU A 84 5.04 8.80 -0.28
C LEU A 84 5.92 7.58 -0.11
N VAL A 85 6.58 7.47 1.03
CA VAL A 85 7.47 6.36 1.37
C VAL A 85 7.02 5.75 2.68
N LEU A 86 6.83 4.44 2.69
CA LEU A 86 6.47 3.66 3.88
C LEU A 86 7.63 2.76 4.30
N ASN A 87 7.77 2.55 5.59
CA ASN A 87 8.77 1.64 6.13
C ASN A 87 8.25 0.90 7.37
N ARG A 88 8.73 -0.32 7.55
CA ARG A 88 8.57 -1.12 8.77
C ARG A 88 9.88 -1.10 9.52
N VAL A 89 9.86 -0.69 10.77
CA VAL A 89 11.01 -0.66 11.66
C VAL A 89 10.67 -1.48 12.89
N GLU A 90 11.28 -2.65 13.01
CA GLU A 90 10.94 -3.64 14.05
C GLU A 90 9.44 -3.93 14.07
N GLN A 91 8.77 -3.56 15.18
CA GLN A 91 7.32 -3.68 15.33
C GLN A 91 6.57 -2.38 14.95
N GLY A 92 7.29 -1.32 14.58
CA GLY A 92 6.71 -0.02 14.23
C GLY A 92 6.50 0.15 12.73
N ARG A 93 5.73 1.18 12.38
CA ARG A 93 5.50 1.60 11.00
C ARG A 93 5.73 3.10 10.88
N VAL A 94 6.39 3.51 9.82
CA VAL A 94 6.71 4.90 9.54
C VAL A 94 6.25 5.25 8.13
N ALA A 95 5.62 6.41 8.00
CA ALA A 95 5.21 6.96 6.72
C ALA A 95 5.79 8.38 6.57
N VAL A 96 6.38 8.67 5.43
CA VAL A 96 6.82 10.02 5.06
C VAL A 96 6.10 10.45 3.79
N LEU A 97 5.38 11.56 3.89
CA LEU A 97 4.80 12.27 2.75
C LEU A 97 5.63 13.55 2.53
N ALA A 98 6.39 13.59 1.44
CA ALA A 98 7.34 14.67 1.14
C ALA A 98 6.68 15.96 0.60
N SER A 99 5.43 16.19 0.94
CA SER A 99 4.66 17.40 0.64
C SER A 99 3.56 17.61 1.67
N ASP A 100 3.32 18.85 2.00
CA ASP A 100 2.23 19.30 2.88
C ASP A 100 0.95 19.66 2.09
N GLN A 101 0.93 19.47 0.76
CA GLN A 101 -0.13 20.02 -0.10
C GLN A 101 -1.29 19.04 -0.40
N SER A 102 -1.38 17.92 0.28
CA SER A 102 -2.50 16.98 0.10
C SER A 102 -3.88 17.63 0.33
N TRP A 103 -3.95 18.70 1.12
CA TRP A 103 -5.18 19.46 1.38
C TRP A 103 -5.80 20.09 0.12
N LEU A 104 -5.00 20.35 -0.94
CA LEU A 104 -5.51 20.83 -2.23
C LEU A 104 -6.50 19.82 -2.84
N TRP A 105 -6.24 18.55 -2.67
CA TRP A 105 -7.16 17.50 -3.10
C TRP A 105 -8.48 17.54 -2.34
N GLY A 106 -8.44 17.70 -1.01
CA GLY A 106 -9.63 17.83 -0.20
C GLY A 106 -10.46 19.09 -0.49
N ARG A 107 -9.83 20.11 -1.08
CA ARG A 107 -10.51 21.33 -1.55
C ARG A 107 -11.05 21.22 -2.97
N GLY A 108 -10.84 20.11 -3.65
CA GLY A 108 -11.27 19.90 -5.04
C GLY A 108 -10.46 20.67 -6.08
N TYR A 109 -9.26 21.16 -5.72
CA TYR A 109 -8.42 21.92 -6.65
C TYR A 109 -8.07 21.07 -7.88
N GLU A 110 -8.30 21.61 -9.09
CA GLU A 110 -8.12 20.91 -10.38
C GLU A 110 -8.75 19.49 -10.43
N GLY A 111 -9.94 19.34 -9.83
CA GLY A 111 -10.63 18.07 -9.75
C GLY A 111 -10.32 17.28 -8.48
N GLY A 112 -9.41 17.76 -7.64
CA GLY A 112 -9.09 17.13 -6.36
C GLY A 112 -8.31 15.82 -6.48
N GLY A 113 -8.46 14.96 -5.47
CA GLY A 113 -7.83 13.66 -5.39
C GLY A 113 -8.23 12.92 -4.12
N PRO A 114 -7.74 11.70 -3.89
CA PRO A 114 -8.21 10.81 -2.85
C PRO A 114 -7.59 11.11 -1.47
N GLN A 115 -7.53 12.39 -1.05
CA GLN A 115 -6.89 12.78 0.21
C GLN A 115 -7.44 12.02 1.40
N LEU A 116 -8.76 12.03 1.56
CA LEU A 116 -9.41 11.41 2.72
C LEU A 116 -9.12 9.92 2.78
N GLU A 117 -9.30 9.23 1.66
CA GLU A 117 -9.10 7.78 1.59
C GLU A 117 -7.62 7.41 1.79
N LEU A 118 -6.69 8.15 1.18
CA LEU A 118 -5.26 7.96 1.38
C LEU A 118 -4.86 8.11 2.85
N LEU A 119 -5.29 9.19 3.49
CA LEU A 119 -4.95 9.44 4.90
C LEU A 119 -5.62 8.43 5.83
N ARG A 120 -6.86 8.03 5.54
CA ARG A 120 -7.55 6.97 6.28
C ARG A 120 -6.76 5.66 6.22
N ARG A 121 -6.42 5.20 5.01
CA ARG A 121 -5.65 3.95 4.84
C ARG A 121 -4.25 4.04 5.46
N LEU A 122 -3.57 5.17 5.38
CA LEU A 122 -2.30 5.39 6.07
C LEU A 122 -2.43 5.24 7.58
N ALA A 123 -3.47 5.86 8.18
CA ALA A 123 -3.72 5.75 9.62
C ALA A 123 -4.00 4.29 10.04
N HIS A 124 -4.89 3.59 9.32
CA HIS A 124 -5.21 2.18 9.59
C HIS A 124 -4.00 1.26 9.37
N TRP A 125 -3.19 1.51 8.33
CA TRP A 125 -1.93 0.78 8.13
C TRP A 125 -0.98 0.99 9.30
N MET A 126 -0.79 2.23 9.79
CA MET A 126 0.06 2.50 10.97
C MET A 126 -0.48 1.84 12.24
N LEU A 127 -1.80 1.65 12.36
CA LEU A 127 -2.45 0.91 13.45
C LEU A 127 -2.36 -0.61 13.30
N LYS A 128 -1.74 -1.11 12.22
CA LYS A 128 -1.58 -2.55 11.92
C LYS A 128 -2.90 -3.29 11.74
N GLU A 129 -3.87 -2.65 11.11
CA GLU A 129 -5.11 -3.34 10.80
C GLU A 129 -4.88 -4.45 9.78
N PRO A 130 -5.42 -5.66 10.02
CA PRO A 130 -5.15 -6.84 9.18
C PRO A 130 -5.53 -6.66 7.72
N GLU A 131 -6.54 -5.85 7.43
CA GLU A 131 -7.01 -5.56 6.06
C GLU A 131 -5.97 -4.81 5.22
N LEU A 132 -5.01 -4.13 5.87
CA LEU A 132 -3.96 -3.35 5.24
C LEU A 132 -2.57 -4.00 5.36
N GLU A 133 -2.50 -5.28 5.72
CA GLU A 133 -1.28 -6.06 5.62
C GLU A 133 -0.94 -6.32 4.14
N GLU A 134 0.35 -6.27 3.81
CA GLU A 134 0.84 -6.43 2.45
C GLU A 134 0.85 -7.90 2.01
N GLU A 135 1.06 -8.82 2.97
CA GLU A 135 1.10 -10.26 2.73
C GLU A 135 -0.03 -10.92 3.52
N THR A 136 -1.09 -11.32 2.85
CA THR A 136 -2.24 -11.97 3.49
C THR A 136 -2.80 -13.11 2.66
N LEU A 137 -3.33 -14.10 3.35
CA LEU A 137 -4.15 -15.17 2.79
C LEU A 137 -5.45 -15.22 3.62
N THR A 138 -6.57 -14.87 3.01
CA THR A 138 -7.86 -14.77 3.68
C THR A 138 -8.94 -15.55 2.94
N ALA A 139 -9.99 -15.95 3.64
CA ALA A 139 -11.15 -16.57 3.03
C ALA A 139 -12.46 -16.01 3.60
N GLU A 140 -13.39 -15.74 2.70
CA GLU A 140 -14.78 -15.43 3.04
C GLU A 140 -15.68 -16.59 2.63
N VAL A 141 -16.56 -17.01 3.54
CA VAL A 141 -17.48 -18.13 3.29
C VAL A 141 -18.92 -17.63 3.27
N LYS A 142 -19.65 -17.95 2.20
CA LYS A 142 -21.09 -17.69 2.05
C LYS A 142 -21.79 -18.98 1.64
N GLY A 143 -22.44 -19.66 2.60
CA GLY A 143 -22.99 -21.00 2.40
C GLY A 143 -21.88 -22.02 2.14
N GLU A 144 -21.92 -22.70 1.00
CA GLU A 144 -20.87 -23.64 0.55
C GLU A 144 -19.81 -22.97 -0.34
N ALA A 145 -19.99 -21.69 -0.68
CA ALA A 145 -19.03 -20.98 -1.51
C ALA A 145 -17.99 -20.28 -0.62
N MET A 146 -16.71 -20.57 -0.85
CA MET A 146 -15.56 -19.93 -0.22
C MET A 146 -14.84 -19.11 -1.28
N THR A 147 -14.62 -17.83 -1.01
CA THR A 147 -13.77 -16.97 -1.82
C THR A 147 -12.44 -16.81 -1.09
N ILE A 148 -11.36 -17.22 -1.70
CA ILE A 148 -10.01 -17.14 -1.16
C ILE A 148 -9.31 -15.96 -1.83
N THR A 149 -8.72 -15.10 -1.02
CA THR A 149 -7.97 -13.93 -1.48
C THR A 149 -6.54 -14.01 -0.95
N ARG A 150 -5.57 -13.90 -1.84
CA ARG A 150 -4.14 -13.75 -1.53
C ARG A 150 -3.68 -12.36 -1.95
N ARG A 151 -3.08 -11.62 -1.03
CA ARG A 151 -2.42 -10.35 -1.34
C ARG A 151 -0.91 -10.50 -1.17
N THR A 152 -0.14 -9.92 -2.10
CA THR A 152 1.33 -9.88 -2.05
C THR A 152 1.88 -8.65 -2.75
N LEU A 153 3.03 -8.16 -2.29
CA LEU A 153 3.78 -7.12 -3.00
C LEU A 153 4.75 -7.69 -4.04
N ALA A 154 5.00 -8.99 -4.01
CA ALA A 154 5.86 -9.66 -4.99
C ALA A 154 5.31 -9.48 -6.42
N GLU A 155 6.23 -9.48 -7.40
CA GLU A 155 5.87 -9.43 -8.81
C GLU A 155 5.59 -10.82 -9.38
N ASP A 156 6.22 -11.81 -8.79
CA ASP A 156 6.08 -13.21 -9.19
C ASP A 156 4.76 -13.81 -8.69
N ASP A 157 4.29 -14.82 -9.41
CA ASP A 157 3.12 -15.61 -9.02
C ASP A 157 3.42 -16.31 -7.68
N PRO A 158 2.58 -16.13 -6.65
CA PRO A 158 2.77 -16.74 -5.34
C PRO A 158 2.56 -18.27 -5.34
N GLY A 159 2.11 -18.85 -6.47
CA GLY A 159 1.84 -20.27 -6.61
C GLY A 159 0.47 -20.69 -6.06
N PRO A 160 0.17 -22.00 -6.04
CA PRO A 160 -1.11 -22.50 -5.58
C PRO A 160 -1.26 -22.39 -4.06
N VAL A 161 -2.52 -22.28 -3.62
CA VAL A 161 -2.90 -22.39 -2.20
C VAL A 161 -3.27 -23.84 -1.90
N THR A 162 -2.74 -24.37 -0.83
CA THR A 162 -3.10 -25.69 -0.30
C THR A 162 -4.30 -25.56 0.62
N ILE A 163 -5.36 -26.29 0.36
CA ILE A 163 -6.60 -26.31 1.15
C ILE A 163 -6.73 -27.69 1.78
N THR A 164 -6.74 -27.75 3.11
CA THR A 164 -7.04 -28.98 3.85
C THR A 164 -8.46 -28.91 4.38
N ALA A 165 -9.31 -29.82 3.92
CA ALA A 165 -10.72 -29.94 4.32
C ALA A 165 -10.88 -30.62 5.70
N PRO A 166 -12.07 -30.54 6.34
CA PRO A 166 -12.31 -31.14 7.66
C PRO A 166 -12.10 -32.67 7.74
N ASP A 167 -12.21 -33.37 6.62
CA ASP A 167 -11.96 -34.81 6.52
C ASP A 167 -10.48 -35.16 6.27
N GLY A 168 -9.62 -34.15 6.18
CA GLY A 168 -8.19 -34.29 5.89
C GLY A 168 -7.85 -34.32 4.39
N MET A 169 -8.83 -34.18 3.49
CA MET A 169 -8.56 -34.11 2.06
C MET A 169 -7.79 -32.85 1.75
N VAL A 170 -6.71 -32.99 0.99
CA VAL A 170 -5.85 -31.87 0.57
C VAL A 170 -6.08 -31.56 -0.91
N THR A 171 -6.30 -30.29 -1.23
CA THR A 171 -6.52 -29.81 -2.60
C THR A 171 -5.61 -28.61 -2.86
N GLU A 172 -4.95 -28.59 -4.01
CA GLU A 172 -4.21 -27.40 -4.48
C GLU A 172 -5.12 -26.56 -5.37
N LEU A 173 -5.20 -25.25 -5.08
CA LEU A 173 -5.99 -24.29 -5.83
C LEU A 173 -5.08 -23.23 -6.45
N VAL A 174 -5.07 -23.17 -7.79
CA VAL A 174 -4.40 -22.10 -8.52
C VAL A 174 -5.25 -20.83 -8.46
N MET A 175 -4.62 -19.72 -8.10
CA MET A 175 -5.31 -18.45 -7.92
C MET A 175 -4.98 -17.50 -9.07
N PRO A 176 -5.95 -17.12 -9.91
CA PRO A 176 -5.74 -16.14 -10.96
C PRO A 176 -5.54 -14.74 -10.36
N LEU A 177 -4.73 -13.92 -11.06
CA LEU A 177 -4.54 -12.51 -10.75
C LEU A 177 -5.84 -11.75 -11.00
N ALA A 178 -6.42 -11.16 -9.96
CA ALA A 178 -7.63 -10.33 -10.05
C ALA A 178 -7.29 -8.84 -10.28
N THR A 179 -6.35 -8.31 -9.52
CA THR A 179 -5.77 -6.96 -9.68
C THR A 179 -4.28 -7.02 -9.31
N PRO A 180 -3.46 -6.03 -9.66
CA PRO A 180 -2.06 -6.02 -9.26
C PRO A 180 -1.88 -6.34 -7.77
N GLY A 181 -1.09 -7.39 -7.47
CA GLY A 181 -0.82 -7.86 -6.11
C GLY A 181 -1.98 -8.58 -5.40
N ARG A 182 -3.11 -8.81 -6.07
CA ARG A 182 -4.27 -9.51 -5.50
C ARG A 182 -4.69 -10.65 -6.40
N TYR A 183 -4.67 -11.86 -5.84
CA TYR A 183 -5.12 -13.09 -6.45
C TYR A 183 -6.40 -13.56 -5.77
N GLU A 184 -7.36 -14.07 -6.53
CA GLU A 184 -8.66 -14.46 -6.00
C GLU A 184 -9.18 -15.71 -6.70
N ALA A 185 -9.66 -16.68 -5.92
CA ALA A 185 -10.28 -17.89 -6.45
C ALA A 185 -11.46 -18.34 -5.60
N GLY A 186 -12.46 -18.93 -6.28
CA GLY A 186 -13.59 -19.58 -5.64
C GLY A 186 -13.28 -21.05 -5.35
N PHE A 187 -13.68 -21.51 -4.18
CA PHE A 187 -13.63 -22.92 -3.77
C PHE A 187 -14.98 -23.36 -3.23
N LYS A 188 -15.41 -24.60 -3.55
CA LYS A 188 -16.62 -25.17 -2.97
C LYS A 188 -16.28 -25.92 -1.69
N ALA A 189 -16.83 -25.46 -0.56
CA ALA A 189 -16.64 -26.03 0.77
C ALA A 189 -17.91 -26.75 1.25
N PRO A 190 -18.19 -27.96 0.78
CA PRO A 190 -19.47 -28.65 1.04
C PRO A 190 -19.60 -29.20 2.46
N MET A 191 -18.48 -29.35 3.18
CA MET A 191 -18.48 -29.92 4.53
C MET A 191 -18.45 -28.83 5.60
N LEU A 192 -19.23 -29.05 6.66
CA LEU A 192 -19.14 -28.24 7.86
C LEU A 192 -17.86 -28.61 8.64
N GLY A 193 -17.09 -27.58 9.03
CA GLY A 193 -15.87 -27.79 9.79
C GLY A 193 -14.80 -26.73 9.47
N LEU A 194 -13.60 -26.95 9.98
CA LEU A 194 -12.47 -26.06 9.74
C LEU A 194 -11.75 -26.46 8.45
N TYR A 195 -11.60 -25.50 7.57
CA TYR A 195 -10.72 -25.58 6.41
C TYR A 195 -9.43 -24.82 6.73
N ARG A 196 -8.29 -25.43 6.46
CA ARG A 196 -6.98 -24.82 6.63
C ARG A 196 -6.44 -24.42 5.26
N LEU A 197 -6.02 -23.18 5.16
CA LEU A 197 -5.40 -22.62 3.95
C LEU A 197 -3.92 -22.40 4.23
N GLU A 198 -3.05 -22.84 3.32
CA GLU A 198 -1.60 -22.68 3.48
C GLU A 198 -0.97 -22.25 2.16
N GLN A 199 -0.07 -21.28 2.23
CA GLN A 199 0.78 -20.89 1.11
C GLN A 199 2.09 -20.27 1.63
N GLY A 200 3.21 -20.96 1.41
CA GLY A 200 4.48 -20.57 2.01
C GLY A 200 4.39 -20.50 3.52
N ASP A 201 4.70 -19.34 4.09
CA ASP A 201 4.66 -19.10 5.55
C ASP A 201 3.28 -18.62 6.05
N LEU A 202 2.28 -18.47 5.17
CA LEU A 202 0.94 -18.02 5.52
C LEU A 202 0.00 -19.20 5.80
N THR A 203 -0.80 -19.04 6.86
CA THR A 203 -1.79 -20.04 7.31
C THR A 203 -3.09 -19.34 7.71
#